data_7fd8fe94be5dc38355b4daffd08c3835
#
_entry.id   7fd8fe94be5dc38355b4daffd08c3835
#
_cell.length_a   1.000
_cell.length_b   1.000
_cell.length_c   1.000
_cell.angle_alpha   90.00
_cell.angle_beta   90.00
_cell.angle_gamma   90.00
#
_symmetry.space_group_name_H-M   'P 1'
#
loop_
_entity.id
_entity.type
_entity.pdbx_description
1 polymer ?
#
loop_
_entity_poly.entity_id
_entity_poly.type
_entity_poly.pdbx_seq_one_letter_code
_entity_poly.pdbx_strand_id
1 'polypeptide(L)'
;MNRRAYYRNMQALALEVRKRHGLTRADISIKQMWKVYRAEGIERIDFWPNLKRIRAAYFNDECGVSVMLARGLPDEPTIFSMAHELKHHLVDKDLMVTLCGPADTPPITDDRRAVEIGAEVFAAEFIYPEADFVRDFEKIGGPCNPRALVRLKEATSTTLSYQAMVKRSLRLGLLHYTDELRFEGVHWGLLEKRAFGRRLSDARRQQLLGKQKQA
;
A
#
# COMPACT_ATOMS: atom_id res chain seq x y z
N MET A 1 17.07 -3.19 -18.07
CA MET A 1 16.26 -2.03 -17.57
C MET A 1 17.04 -1.22 -16.53
N ASN A 2 17.05 0.13 -16.60
CA ASN A 2 17.59 0.97 -15.52
C ASN A 2 16.59 1.02 -14.34
N ARG A 3 16.79 0.16 -13.33
CA ARG A 3 15.88 0.00 -12.19
C ARG A 3 15.64 1.29 -11.42
N ARG A 4 16.68 2.11 -11.22
CA ARG A 4 16.55 3.38 -10.47
C ARG A 4 15.66 4.41 -11.19
N ALA A 5 15.80 4.50 -12.50
CA ALA A 5 14.94 5.36 -13.32
C ALA A 5 13.50 4.82 -13.34
N TYR A 6 13.35 3.50 -13.50
CA TYR A 6 12.05 2.85 -13.49
C TYR A 6 11.27 3.10 -12.18
N TYR A 7 11.91 2.92 -11.01
CA TYR A 7 11.24 3.16 -9.73
C TYR A 7 10.86 4.63 -9.52
N ARG A 8 11.68 5.58 -9.98
CA ARG A 8 11.31 7.00 -9.97
C ARG A 8 10.09 7.29 -10.85
N ASN A 9 10.01 6.64 -12.01
CA ASN A 9 8.83 6.78 -12.87
C ASN A 9 7.57 6.21 -12.19
N MET A 10 7.68 5.12 -11.43
CA MET A 10 6.56 4.57 -10.68
C MET A 10 6.10 5.50 -9.55
N GLN A 11 7.03 6.19 -8.88
CA GLN A 11 6.69 7.24 -7.91
C GLN A 11 5.98 8.43 -8.58
N ALA A 12 6.53 8.91 -9.69
CA ALA A 12 5.92 10.02 -10.44
C ALA A 12 4.50 9.68 -10.92
N LEU A 13 4.30 8.47 -11.45
CA LEU A 13 2.99 7.97 -11.86
C LEU A 13 2.02 7.90 -10.67
N ALA A 14 2.47 7.43 -9.53
CA ALA A 14 1.64 7.37 -8.32
C ALA A 14 1.13 8.76 -7.91
N LEU A 15 1.99 9.78 -7.95
CA LEU A 15 1.63 11.17 -7.65
C LEU A 15 0.66 11.74 -8.69
N GLU A 16 0.87 11.43 -9.98
CA GLU A 16 -0.04 11.85 -11.05
C GLU A 16 -1.43 11.26 -10.85
N VAL A 17 -1.53 9.96 -10.59
CA VAL A 17 -2.81 9.28 -10.34
C VAL A 17 -3.50 9.85 -9.10
N ARG A 18 -2.76 10.09 -8.01
CA ARG A 18 -3.30 10.78 -6.82
C ARG A 18 -3.91 12.13 -7.17
N LYS A 19 -3.18 12.96 -7.94
CA LYS A 19 -3.64 14.27 -8.37
C LYS A 19 -4.91 14.16 -9.22
N ARG A 20 -4.95 13.24 -10.18
CA ARG A 20 -6.09 12.97 -11.06
C ARG A 20 -7.36 12.62 -10.27
N HIS A 21 -7.22 11.89 -9.17
CA HIS A 21 -8.33 11.47 -8.31
C HIS A 21 -8.55 12.32 -7.06
N GLY A 22 -7.87 13.45 -6.92
CA GLY A 22 -8.03 14.37 -5.79
C GLY A 22 -7.65 13.77 -4.44
N LEU A 23 -6.70 12.82 -4.40
CA LEU A 23 -6.25 12.17 -3.17
C LEU A 23 -5.16 13.02 -2.51
N THR A 24 -5.53 13.81 -1.52
CA THR A 24 -4.63 14.74 -0.83
C THR A 24 -4.11 14.24 0.52
N ARG A 25 -4.66 13.13 1.06
CA ARG A 25 -4.35 12.61 2.39
C ARG A 25 -3.79 11.20 2.32
N ALA A 26 -3.13 10.77 3.40
CA ALA A 26 -2.55 9.43 3.52
C ALA A 26 -3.54 8.38 4.08
N ASP A 27 -4.75 8.78 4.47
CA ASP A 27 -5.81 7.94 5.03
C ASP A 27 -6.75 7.37 3.94
N ILE A 28 -6.18 6.86 2.86
CA ILE A 28 -6.95 6.29 1.75
C ILE A 28 -7.84 5.16 2.27
N SER A 29 -9.13 5.21 1.90
CA SER A 29 -10.12 4.20 2.25
C SER A 29 -10.36 3.22 1.10
N ILE A 30 -10.88 2.04 1.41
CA ILE A 30 -11.33 1.06 0.40
C ILE A 30 -12.35 1.71 -0.57
N LYS A 31 -13.26 2.55 -0.06
CA LYS A 31 -14.25 3.27 -0.89
C LYS A 31 -13.58 4.21 -1.90
N GLN A 32 -12.48 4.88 -1.53
CA GLN A 32 -11.72 5.71 -2.46
C GLN A 32 -10.99 4.85 -3.49
N MET A 33 -10.41 3.72 -3.07
CA MET A 33 -9.80 2.77 -4.01
C MET A 33 -10.80 2.24 -5.04
N TRP A 34 -12.04 1.93 -4.62
CA TRP A 34 -13.11 1.54 -5.55
C TRP A 34 -13.43 2.63 -6.58
N LYS A 35 -13.47 3.91 -6.15
CA LYS A 35 -13.68 5.04 -7.08
C LYS A 35 -12.54 5.16 -8.08
N VAL A 36 -11.29 5.04 -7.62
CA VAL A 36 -10.11 5.05 -8.49
C VAL A 36 -10.19 3.92 -9.50
N TYR A 37 -10.45 2.69 -9.07
CA TYR A 37 -10.56 1.52 -9.93
C TYR A 37 -11.59 1.72 -11.06
N ARG A 38 -12.80 2.15 -10.72
CA ARG A 38 -13.85 2.40 -11.70
C ARG A 38 -13.45 3.49 -12.70
N ALA A 39 -12.82 4.57 -12.22
CA ALA A 39 -12.41 5.66 -13.08
C ALA A 39 -11.24 5.29 -14.01
N GLU A 40 -10.39 4.34 -13.60
CA GLU A 40 -9.31 3.81 -14.43
C GLU A 40 -9.74 2.60 -15.30
N GLY A 41 -11.01 2.18 -15.24
CA GLY A 41 -11.54 1.12 -16.09
C GLY A 41 -11.36 -0.31 -15.54
N ILE A 42 -11.11 -0.46 -14.25
CA ILE A 42 -11.17 -1.78 -13.58
C ILE A 42 -12.63 -2.05 -13.20
N GLU A 43 -13.27 -2.93 -13.95
CA GLU A 43 -14.72 -3.11 -13.89
C GLU A 43 -15.15 -4.03 -12.76
N ARG A 44 -14.33 -5.05 -12.45
CA ARG A 44 -14.71 -6.11 -11.51
C ARG A 44 -13.66 -6.33 -10.44
N ILE A 45 -14.12 -6.52 -9.21
CA ILE A 45 -13.32 -7.00 -8.10
C ILE A 45 -13.98 -8.23 -7.50
N ASP A 46 -13.24 -9.33 -7.48
CA ASP A 46 -13.69 -10.60 -6.93
C ASP A 46 -12.99 -10.88 -5.59
N PHE A 47 -13.73 -11.39 -4.60
CA PHE A 47 -13.19 -11.77 -3.30
C PHE A 47 -13.12 -13.28 -3.15
N TRP A 48 -11.90 -13.82 -3.10
CA TRP A 48 -11.67 -15.27 -3.05
C TRP A 48 -11.32 -15.75 -1.65
N PRO A 49 -11.99 -16.80 -1.14
CA PRO A 49 -11.86 -17.23 0.25
C PRO A 49 -10.56 -17.97 0.58
N ASN A 50 -9.88 -18.55 -0.41
CA ASN A 50 -8.81 -19.53 -0.19
C ASN A 50 -7.44 -19.14 -0.73
N LEU A 51 -7.16 -17.86 -0.88
CA LEU A 51 -5.84 -17.37 -1.29
C LEU A 51 -4.86 -17.44 -0.11
N LYS A 52 -4.12 -18.55 0.02
CA LYS A 52 -3.20 -18.76 1.15
C LYS A 52 -1.89 -17.97 1.05
N ARG A 53 -1.40 -17.68 -0.16
CA ARG A 53 -0.09 -17.04 -0.41
C ARG A 53 -0.18 -15.75 -1.22
N ILE A 54 -1.25 -15.58 -1.97
CA ILE A 54 -1.50 -14.43 -2.85
C ILE A 54 -2.53 -13.54 -2.16
N ARG A 55 -2.27 -12.23 -2.06
CA ARG A 55 -3.21 -11.26 -1.47
C ARG A 55 -4.13 -10.67 -2.51
N ALA A 56 -3.64 -10.50 -3.72
CA ALA A 56 -4.38 -10.01 -4.87
C ALA A 56 -3.75 -10.53 -6.16
N ALA A 57 -4.51 -10.45 -7.26
CA ALA A 57 -4.01 -10.68 -8.61
C ALA A 57 -4.82 -9.85 -9.62
N TYR A 58 -4.14 -9.34 -10.63
CA TYR A 58 -4.71 -8.60 -11.74
C TYR A 58 -4.95 -9.53 -12.94
N PHE A 59 -6.09 -9.39 -13.58
CA PHE A 59 -6.47 -10.13 -14.80
C PHE A 59 -6.92 -9.15 -15.87
N ASN A 60 -6.46 -9.40 -17.08
CA ASN A 60 -6.90 -8.74 -18.29
C ASN A 60 -7.04 -9.81 -19.36
N ASP A 61 -8.25 -10.30 -19.56
CA ASP A 61 -8.59 -11.41 -20.45
C ASP A 61 -9.81 -11.07 -21.32
N GLU A 62 -10.30 -12.04 -22.07
CA GLU A 62 -11.47 -11.87 -22.94
C GLU A 62 -12.75 -11.48 -22.17
N CYS A 63 -12.81 -11.75 -20.87
CA CYS A 63 -13.92 -11.36 -20.00
C CYS A 63 -13.79 -9.92 -19.44
N GLY A 64 -12.75 -9.20 -19.83
CA GLY A 64 -12.46 -7.83 -19.40
C GLY A 64 -11.42 -7.73 -18.28
N VAL A 65 -11.36 -6.55 -17.67
CA VAL A 65 -10.40 -6.24 -16.62
C VAL A 65 -10.98 -6.54 -15.24
N SER A 66 -10.27 -7.34 -14.47
CA SER A 66 -10.67 -7.66 -13.09
C SER A 66 -9.47 -7.74 -12.13
N VAL A 67 -9.76 -7.54 -10.86
CA VAL A 67 -8.81 -7.75 -9.76
C VAL A 67 -9.41 -8.72 -8.76
N MET A 68 -8.66 -9.76 -8.43
CA MET A 68 -9.01 -10.70 -7.38
C MET A 68 -8.31 -10.30 -6.08
N LEU A 69 -9.07 -10.26 -4.99
CA LEU A 69 -8.56 -9.97 -3.65
C LEU A 69 -8.82 -11.14 -2.71
N ALA A 70 -7.89 -11.42 -1.81
CA ALA A 70 -8.12 -12.40 -0.76
C ALA A 70 -9.20 -11.89 0.21
N ARG A 71 -10.19 -12.76 0.49
CA ARG A 71 -11.27 -12.44 1.42
C ARG A 71 -10.75 -12.37 2.85
N GLY A 72 -11.23 -11.41 3.62
CA GLY A 72 -10.92 -11.28 5.05
C GLY A 72 -9.59 -10.58 5.36
N LEU A 73 -8.93 -10.01 4.36
CA LEU A 73 -7.78 -9.13 4.62
C LEU A 73 -8.23 -7.90 5.41
N PRO A 74 -7.42 -7.43 6.38
CA PRO A 74 -7.60 -6.12 6.99
C PRO A 74 -7.50 -4.99 5.96
N ASP A 75 -8.03 -3.81 6.28
CA ASP A 75 -8.07 -2.66 5.36
C ASP A 75 -6.68 -2.27 4.81
N GLU A 76 -5.66 -2.22 5.66
CA GLU A 76 -4.31 -1.80 5.23
C GLU A 76 -3.72 -2.72 4.16
N PRO A 77 -3.62 -4.04 4.34
CA PRO A 77 -3.16 -4.92 3.27
C PRO A 77 -4.10 -4.95 2.07
N THR A 78 -5.42 -4.77 2.25
CA THR A 78 -6.37 -4.67 1.13
C THR A 78 -6.07 -3.45 0.27
N ILE A 79 -5.94 -2.27 0.88
CA ILE A 79 -5.65 -1.01 0.18
C ILE A 79 -4.29 -1.06 -0.51
N PHE A 80 -3.27 -1.63 0.17
CA PHE A 80 -1.95 -1.79 -0.42
C PHE A 80 -1.99 -2.72 -1.64
N SER A 81 -2.69 -3.85 -1.53
CA SER A 81 -2.85 -4.78 -2.64
C SER A 81 -3.62 -4.14 -3.80
N MET A 82 -4.70 -3.40 -3.52
CA MET A 82 -5.41 -2.67 -4.57
C MET A 82 -4.50 -1.64 -5.27
N ALA A 83 -3.69 -0.89 -4.54
CA ALA A 83 -2.75 0.06 -5.14
C ALA A 83 -1.67 -0.66 -5.96
N HIS A 84 -1.21 -1.83 -5.53
CA HIS A 84 -0.27 -2.68 -6.26
C HIS A 84 -0.86 -3.14 -7.60
N GLU A 85 -2.08 -3.70 -7.60
CA GLU A 85 -2.75 -4.15 -8.82
C GLU A 85 -3.14 -2.98 -9.75
N LEU A 86 -3.40 -1.79 -9.19
CA LEU A 86 -3.61 -0.59 -9.99
C LEU A 86 -2.40 -0.26 -10.86
N LYS A 87 -1.18 -0.39 -10.33
CA LYS A 87 0.05 -0.20 -11.12
C LYS A 87 0.13 -1.20 -12.27
N HIS A 88 -0.18 -2.47 -12.03
CA HIS A 88 -0.18 -3.46 -13.10
C HIS A 88 -1.21 -3.11 -14.19
N HIS A 89 -2.38 -2.64 -13.80
CA HIS A 89 -3.38 -2.16 -14.75
C HIS A 89 -2.87 -0.98 -15.59
N LEU A 90 -2.19 -0.01 -14.97
CA LEU A 90 -1.76 1.21 -15.65
C LEU A 90 -0.52 1.04 -16.55
N VAL A 91 0.37 0.11 -16.21
CA VAL A 91 1.69 0.00 -16.85
C VAL A 91 1.95 -1.36 -17.48
N ASP A 92 1.45 -2.44 -16.89
CA ASP A 92 1.81 -3.80 -17.28
C ASP A 92 0.63 -4.56 -17.90
N LYS A 93 -0.40 -3.85 -18.32
CA LYS A 93 -1.64 -4.42 -18.82
C LYS A 93 -1.44 -5.53 -19.86
N ASP A 94 -0.50 -5.32 -20.78
CA ASP A 94 -0.19 -6.27 -21.85
C ASP A 94 0.72 -7.43 -21.41
N LEU A 95 1.47 -7.24 -20.31
CA LEU A 95 2.36 -8.26 -19.76
C LEU A 95 1.62 -9.26 -18.87
N MET A 96 0.51 -8.85 -18.26
CA MET A 96 -0.19 -9.64 -17.24
C MET A 96 -1.05 -10.78 -17.81
N VAL A 97 -1.39 -10.74 -19.06
CA VAL A 97 -2.06 -11.87 -19.75
C VAL A 97 -1.21 -13.14 -19.72
N THR A 98 0.12 -13.01 -19.60
CA THR A 98 1.06 -14.13 -19.60
C THR A 98 1.44 -14.61 -18.19
N LEU A 99 1.11 -13.86 -17.12
CA LEU A 99 1.65 -14.07 -15.77
C LEU A 99 0.68 -14.71 -14.78
N CYS A 100 -0.62 -14.75 -15.07
CA CYS A 100 -1.66 -15.32 -14.21
C CYS A 100 -1.98 -16.79 -14.54
N GLY A 101 -1.04 -17.56 -15.08
CA GLY A 101 -1.18 -19.00 -15.34
C GLY A 101 -1.00 -19.85 -14.06
N PRO A 102 -1.65 -21.04 -13.99
CA PRO A 102 -1.45 -21.98 -12.89
C PRO A 102 -0.03 -22.54 -12.87
N ALA A 103 0.35 -23.21 -11.79
CA ALA A 103 1.52 -24.02 -11.41
C ALA A 103 2.81 -24.05 -12.26
N ASP A 104 2.78 -23.76 -13.54
CA ASP A 104 3.92 -23.76 -14.48
C ASP A 104 4.53 -22.37 -14.69
N THR A 105 4.43 -21.49 -13.71
CA THR A 105 5.00 -20.14 -13.79
C THR A 105 6.52 -20.24 -13.95
N PRO A 106 7.12 -19.70 -15.03
CA PRO A 106 8.56 -19.73 -15.21
C PRO A 106 9.29 -19.04 -14.05
N PRO A 107 10.54 -19.40 -13.76
CA PRO A 107 11.30 -18.79 -12.66
C PRO A 107 11.26 -17.27 -12.79
N ILE A 108 11.11 -16.58 -11.66
CA ILE A 108 11.02 -15.12 -11.60
C ILE A 108 12.30 -14.53 -12.19
N THR A 109 12.21 -14.00 -13.41
CA THR A 109 13.31 -13.29 -14.03
C THR A 109 13.62 -12.01 -13.28
N ASP A 110 14.83 -11.51 -13.40
CA ASP A 110 15.26 -10.23 -12.80
C ASP A 110 14.37 -9.05 -13.22
N ASP A 111 13.87 -9.05 -14.45
CA ASP A 111 12.96 -8.02 -14.94
C ASP A 111 11.57 -8.14 -14.32
N ARG A 112 11.04 -9.36 -14.18
CA ARG A 112 9.78 -9.60 -13.47
C ARG A 112 9.85 -9.16 -12.02
N ARG A 113 10.95 -9.48 -11.34
CA ARG A 113 11.18 -9.01 -9.97
C ARG A 113 11.19 -7.49 -9.87
N ALA A 114 11.79 -6.81 -10.85
CA ALA A 114 11.80 -5.35 -10.89
C ALA A 114 10.40 -4.76 -11.11
N VAL A 115 9.57 -5.41 -11.94
CA VAL A 115 8.16 -5.03 -12.15
C VAL A 115 7.36 -5.11 -10.85
N GLU A 116 7.51 -6.19 -10.08
CA GLU A 116 6.85 -6.37 -8.78
C GLU A 116 7.32 -5.34 -7.74
N ILE A 117 8.64 -5.09 -7.65
CA ILE A 117 9.18 -4.03 -6.78
C ILE A 117 8.65 -2.66 -7.23
N GLY A 118 8.51 -2.42 -8.53
CA GLY A 118 7.90 -1.20 -9.07
C GLY A 118 6.45 -1.02 -8.62
N ALA A 119 5.68 -2.11 -8.53
CA ALA A 119 4.32 -2.08 -8.01
C ALA A 119 4.27 -1.79 -6.50
N GLU A 120 5.22 -2.33 -5.71
CA GLU A 120 5.36 -1.97 -4.29
C GLU A 120 5.73 -0.49 -4.11
N VAL A 121 6.65 0.03 -4.95
CA VAL A 121 7.08 1.44 -4.93
C VAL A 121 5.91 2.36 -5.27
N PHE A 122 5.17 2.04 -6.34
CA PHE A 122 3.96 2.77 -6.72
C PHE A 122 2.93 2.77 -5.58
N ALA A 123 2.60 1.59 -5.05
CA ALA A 123 1.59 1.45 -4.00
C ALA A 123 1.95 2.25 -2.74
N ALA A 124 3.19 2.18 -2.30
CA ALA A 124 3.65 2.92 -1.15
C ALA A 124 3.57 4.44 -1.37
N GLU A 125 3.97 4.93 -2.56
CA GLU A 125 3.90 6.36 -2.92
C GLU A 125 2.45 6.81 -3.14
N PHE A 126 1.63 5.96 -3.75
CA PHE A 126 0.21 6.22 -3.93
C PHE A 126 -0.54 6.34 -2.60
N ILE A 127 -0.22 5.54 -1.59
CA ILE A 127 -0.86 5.62 -0.27
C ILE A 127 -0.35 6.82 0.52
N TYR A 128 0.96 7.00 0.58
CA TYR A 128 1.57 8.06 1.39
C TYR A 128 2.81 8.62 0.69
N PRO A 129 2.70 9.75 -0.03
CA PRO A 129 3.83 10.36 -0.73
C PRO A 129 5.04 10.62 0.17
N GLU A 130 6.25 10.45 -0.37
CA GLU A 130 7.49 10.66 0.39
C GLU A 130 7.62 12.08 0.94
N ALA A 131 7.27 13.08 0.15
CA ALA A 131 7.31 14.48 0.58
C ALA A 131 6.36 14.72 1.76
N ASP A 132 5.17 14.12 1.73
CA ASP A 132 4.22 14.22 2.83
C ASP A 132 4.71 13.47 4.06
N PHE A 133 5.32 12.28 3.86
CA PHE A 133 5.90 11.49 4.94
C PHE A 133 7.00 12.25 5.68
N VAL A 134 7.95 12.86 4.96
CA VAL A 134 9.03 13.67 5.53
C VAL A 134 8.45 14.85 6.30
N ARG A 135 7.61 15.65 5.66
CA ARG A 135 6.96 16.81 6.28
C ARG A 135 6.22 16.47 7.57
N ASP A 136 5.46 15.38 7.55
CA ASP A 136 4.65 14.98 8.71
C ASP A 136 5.52 14.34 9.79
N PHE A 137 6.61 13.65 9.41
CA PHE A 137 7.61 13.14 10.35
C PHE A 137 8.35 14.28 11.08
N GLU A 138 8.72 15.33 10.36
CA GLU A 138 9.36 16.53 10.93
C GLU A 138 8.47 17.19 11.99
N LYS A 139 7.14 17.22 11.76
CA LYS A 139 6.18 17.73 12.76
C LYS A 139 6.12 16.88 14.03
N ILE A 140 6.33 15.56 13.92
CA ILE A 140 6.40 14.67 15.10
C ILE A 140 7.64 14.98 15.93
N GLY A 141 8.75 15.34 15.28
CA GLY A 141 10.03 15.68 15.91
C GLY A 141 10.75 14.50 16.54
N GLY A 142 12.02 14.71 16.81
CA GLY A 142 12.90 13.71 17.45
C GLY A 142 13.37 12.60 16.51
N PRO A 143 14.11 11.62 17.06
CA PRO A 143 14.70 10.54 16.27
C PRO A 143 13.65 9.55 15.78
N CYS A 144 13.93 8.94 14.62
CA CYS A 144 13.09 7.85 14.10
C CYS A 144 13.22 6.61 14.99
N ASN A 145 12.16 6.28 15.68
CA ASN A 145 12.03 5.10 16.52
C ASN A 145 10.58 4.55 16.48
N PRO A 146 10.33 3.37 17.04
CA PRO A 146 8.98 2.78 16.98
C PRO A 146 7.88 3.68 17.53
N ARG A 147 8.13 4.46 18.59
CA ARG A 147 7.13 5.38 19.16
C ARG A 147 6.85 6.56 18.22
N ALA A 148 7.86 7.09 17.53
CA ALA A 148 7.70 8.16 16.55
C ALA A 148 6.82 7.69 15.38
N LEU A 149 7.03 6.47 14.85
CA LEU A 149 6.19 5.91 13.78
C LEU A 149 4.76 5.66 14.23
N VAL A 150 4.53 5.24 15.48
CA VAL A 150 3.18 5.08 16.04
C VAL A 150 2.47 6.44 16.12
N ARG A 151 3.14 7.51 16.57
CA ARG A 151 2.58 8.87 16.56
C ARG A 151 2.29 9.37 15.15
N LEU A 152 3.22 9.14 14.21
CA LEU A 152 3.04 9.53 12.82
C LEU A 152 1.81 8.85 12.21
N LYS A 153 1.66 7.56 12.45
CA LYS A 153 0.50 6.81 11.97
C LYS A 153 -0.81 7.30 12.55
N GLU A 154 -0.84 7.65 13.83
CA GLU A 154 -2.01 8.22 14.48
C GLU A 154 -2.34 9.60 13.91
N ALA A 155 -1.37 10.50 13.84
CA ALA A 155 -1.56 11.86 13.36
C ALA A 155 -2.05 11.94 11.90
N THR A 156 -1.59 11.03 11.05
CA THR A 156 -1.92 11.02 9.61
C THR A 156 -3.03 10.05 9.25
N SER A 157 -3.38 9.14 10.15
CA SER A 157 -4.30 8.01 9.90
C SER A 157 -3.94 7.19 8.66
N THR A 158 -2.65 7.15 8.29
CA THR A 158 -2.20 6.45 7.08
C THR A 158 -2.54 4.96 7.12
N THR A 159 -2.89 4.43 5.95
CA THR A 159 -3.07 2.99 5.73
C THR A 159 -1.77 2.27 5.34
N LEU A 160 -0.64 2.97 5.28
CA LEU A 160 0.66 2.35 5.09
C LEU A 160 1.04 1.52 6.33
N SER A 161 1.49 0.28 6.13
CA SER A 161 1.90 -0.59 7.24
C SER A 161 3.15 -0.07 7.95
N TYR A 162 3.34 -0.42 9.21
CA TYR A 162 4.56 -0.05 9.95
C TYR A 162 5.84 -0.55 9.28
N GLN A 163 5.81 -1.77 8.74
CA GLN A 163 6.95 -2.31 8.00
C GLN A 163 7.31 -1.45 6.78
N ALA A 164 6.30 -0.99 6.03
CA ALA A 164 6.52 -0.10 4.91
C ALA A 164 7.01 1.29 5.36
N MET A 165 6.55 1.80 6.51
CA MET A 165 7.03 3.04 7.10
C MET A 165 8.49 2.93 7.53
N VAL A 166 8.92 1.81 8.15
CA VAL A 166 10.33 1.54 8.49
C VAL A 166 11.19 1.52 7.23
N LYS A 167 10.83 0.73 6.22
CA LYS A 167 11.55 0.68 4.93
C LYS A 167 11.68 2.06 4.28
N ARG A 168 10.62 2.87 4.34
CA ARG A 168 10.63 4.24 3.83
C ARG A 168 11.57 5.14 4.65
N SER A 169 11.54 5.06 5.97
CA SER A 169 12.43 5.84 6.85
C SER A 169 13.90 5.54 6.59
N LEU A 170 14.26 4.26 6.37
CA LEU A 170 15.61 3.86 5.96
C LEU A 170 16.00 4.48 4.61
N ARG A 171 15.14 4.37 3.61
CA ARG A 171 15.42 4.88 2.26
C ARG A 171 15.54 6.40 2.22
N LEU A 172 14.81 7.10 3.05
CA LEU A 172 14.85 8.57 3.16
C LEU A 172 15.96 9.07 4.10
N GLY A 173 16.76 8.18 4.69
CA GLY A 173 17.83 8.56 5.62
C GLY A 173 17.34 9.09 6.97
N LEU A 174 16.06 8.91 7.29
CA LEU A 174 15.50 9.26 8.61
C LEU A 174 15.86 8.23 9.68
N LEU A 175 16.27 7.06 9.27
CA LEU A 175 16.70 5.94 10.10
C LEU A 175 17.98 5.36 9.51
N HIS A 176 18.99 5.11 10.37
CA HIS A 176 20.21 4.42 9.95
C HIS A 176 20.03 2.90 9.99
N TYR A 177 20.73 2.19 9.09
CA TYR A 177 20.68 0.71 9.01
C TYR A 177 21.07 0.06 10.35
N THR A 178 21.99 0.62 11.09
CA THR A 178 22.41 0.14 12.41
C THR A 178 21.27 0.18 13.44
N ASP A 179 20.29 1.03 13.25
CA ASP A 179 19.13 1.19 14.13
C ASP A 179 17.92 0.35 13.68
N GLU A 180 17.99 -0.30 12.51
CA GLU A 180 16.90 -1.15 11.99
C GLU A 180 16.55 -2.29 12.94
N LEU A 181 17.53 -2.89 13.60
CA LEU A 181 17.36 -3.93 14.61
C LEU A 181 16.41 -3.51 15.75
N ARG A 182 16.30 -2.21 16.06
CA ARG A 182 15.36 -1.69 17.07
C ARG A 182 13.91 -1.86 16.68
N PHE A 183 13.62 -2.17 15.42
CA PHE A 183 12.28 -2.40 14.90
C PHE A 183 11.94 -3.88 14.74
N GLU A 184 12.91 -4.78 14.90
CA GLU A 184 12.67 -6.21 14.90
C GLU A 184 11.87 -6.63 16.13
N GLY A 185 10.92 -7.52 15.95
CA GLY A 185 10.07 -8.04 17.04
C GLY A 185 9.16 -6.99 17.70
N VAL A 186 9.02 -5.79 17.15
CA VAL A 186 8.17 -4.74 17.72
C VAL A 186 6.69 -5.15 17.63
N HIS A 187 6.05 -5.26 18.79
CA HIS A 187 4.62 -5.46 18.90
C HIS A 187 3.86 -4.13 18.74
N TRP A 188 3.67 -3.69 17.51
CA TRP A 188 3.07 -2.40 17.15
C TRP A 188 1.73 -2.15 17.85
N GLY A 189 0.83 -3.14 17.86
CA GLY A 189 -0.46 -3.00 18.53
C GLY A 189 -0.35 -2.81 20.06
N LEU A 190 0.73 -3.29 20.69
CA LEU A 190 0.98 -3.02 22.10
C LEU A 190 1.49 -1.59 22.32
N LEU A 191 2.34 -1.09 21.41
CA LEU A 191 2.78 0.32 21.44
C LEU A 191 1.63 1.29 21.24
N GLU A 192 0.72 1.00 20.30
CA GLU A 192 -0.51 1.78 20.08
C GLU A 192 -1.37 1.82 21.36
N LYS A 193 -1.61 0.66 21.97
CA LYS A 193 -2.37 0.58 23.23
C LYS A 193 -1.72 1.36 24.36
N ARG A 194 -0.39 1.31 24.49
CA ARG A 194 0.34 2.06 25.52
C ARG A 194 0.31 3.57 25.26
N ALA A 195 0.36 3.98 23.99
CA ALA A 195 0.38 5.40 23.62
C ALA A 195 -1.01 6.04 23.66
N PHE A 196 -2.05 5.31 23.24
CA PHE A 196 -3.39 5.86 22.97
C PHE A 196 -4.53 5.11 23.65
N GLY A 197 -4.26 4.10 24.46
CA GLY A 197 -5.28 3.26 25.12
C GLY A 197 -6.04 2.32 24.15
N ARG A 198 -5.74 2.35 22.86
CA ARG A 198 -6.46 1.61 21.80
C ARG A 198 -5.54 1.21 20.66
N ARG A 199 -5.97 0.26 19.83
CA ARG A 199 -5.35 0.00 18.52
C ARG A 199 -5.90 0.98 17.48
N LEU A 200 -5.05 1.46 16.59
CA LEU A 200 -5.45 2.41 15.55
C LEU A 200 -6.36 1.76 14.51
N SER A 201 -6.14 0.48 14.19
CA SER A 201 -7.03 -0.31 13.33
C SER A 201 -8.44 -0.43 13.87
N ASP A 202 -8.61 -0.63 15.19
CA ASP A 202 -9.92 -0.78 15.84
C ASP A 202 -10.69 0.53 15.81
N ALA A 203 -10.02 1.66 16.05
CA ALA A 203 -10.62 2.99 15.98
C ALA A 203 -11.15 3.32 14.58
N ARG A 204 -10.37 2.98 13.53
CA ARG A 204 -10.80 3.17 12.13
C ARG A 204 -12.04 2.33 11.82
N ARG A 205 -12.07 1.06 12.25
CA ARG A 205 -13.21 0.17 12.09
C ARG A 205 -14.47 0.73 12.76
N GLN A 206 -14.35 1.28 13.98
CA GLN A 206 -15.47 1.90 14.70
C GLN A 206 -15.99 3.17 14.00
N GLN A 207 -15.10 4.01 13.45
CA GLN A 207 -15.50 5.19 12.68
C GLN A 207 -16.29 4.82 11.42
N LEU A 208 -15.90 3.75 10.72
CA LEU A 208 -16.62 3.27 9.54
C LEU A 208 -18.01 2.72 9.91
N LEU A 209 -18.09 1.94 10.98
CA LEU A 209 -19.39 1.41 11.48
C LEU A 209 -20.31 2.52 12.00
N GLY A 210 -19.74 3.56 12.63
CA GLY A 210 -20.52 4.73 13.09
C GLY A 210 -21.12 5.54 11.95
N LYS A 211 -20.40 5.69 10.83
CA LYS A 211 -20.90 6.39 9.63
C LYS A 211 -21.97 5.60 8.86
N GLN A 212 -21.96 4.27 8.94
CA GLN A 212 -23.01 3.44 8.33
C GLN A 212 -24.33 3.47 9.08
N LYS A 213 -24.32 3.81 10.38
CA LYS A 213 -25.55 3.94 11.19
C LYS A 213 -26.21 5.32 11.07
N GLN A 214 -25.53 6.29 10.44
CA GLN A 214 -26.03 7.66 10.25
C GLN A 214 -26.43 7.97 8.80
N ALA A 215 -26.27 7.00 7.89
CA ALA A 215 -26.67 7.08 6.48
C ALA A 215 -27.83 6.12 6.19
#